data_6149c3d3ca4b020eddb87cd9e24ce9fc
#
_entry.id   6149c3d3ca4b020eddb87cd9e24ce9fc
#
_cell.length_a   1.000
_cell.length_b   1.000
_cell.length_c   1.000
_cell.angle_alpha   90.00
_cell.angle_beta   90.00
_cell.angle_gamma   90.00
#
_symmetry.space_group_name_H-M   'P 1'
#
loop_
_entity.id
_entity.type
_entity.pdbx_description
1 polymer ?
#
loop_
_entity_poly.entity_id
_entity_poly.type
_entity_poly.pdbx_seq_one_letter_code
_entity_poly.pdbx_strand_id
1 'polypeptide(L)'
;MTPAEITAAATQLIAEVEKLIPGCMQNPEDRDNSQGNVTLMIIAQDGQIFGRMFGDNNRTRRVTCRTAWHKATQVWMTAQATGRFEQQVYGTQNVDPGQFGLQHPDLIGWEGGLPVVAQDGTRFAVAMSGFTGVTDCNIIRQAVAKVPGLALA
;
A
#
# COMPACT_ATOMS: atom_id res chain seq x y z
N MET A 1 -12.70 -11.36 -11.00
CA MET A 1 -13.42 -11.43 -9.69
C MET A 1 -14.72 -10.63 -9.77
N THR A 2 -15.78 -11.12 -9.15
CA THR A 2 -17.00 -10.36 -8.89
C THR A 2 -16.77 -9.32 -7.77
N PRO A 3 -17.62 -8.29 -7.62
CA PRO A 3 -17.51 -7.32 -6.52
C PRO A 3 -17.51 -7.97 -5.13
N ALA A 4 -18.25 -9.07 -4.93
CA ALA A 4 -18.27 -9.80 -3.68
C ALA A 4 -16.93 -10.53 -3.40
N GLU A 5 -16.33 -11.13 -4.41
CA GLU A 5 -15.01 -11.78 -4.31
C GLU A 5 -13.91 -10.75 -4.05
N ILE A 6 -13.98 -9.58 -4.68
CA ILE A 6 -13.07 -8.44 -4.42
C ILE A 6 -13.16 -8.02 -2.95
N THR A 7 -14.39 -7.84 -2.44
CA THR A 7 -14.63 -7.48 -1.04
C THR A 7 -14.07 -8.53 -0.08
N ALA A 8 -14.27 -9.82 -0.39
CA ALA A 8 -13.76 -10.92 0.44
C ALA A 8 -12.23 -10.94 0.46
N ALA A 9 -11.57 -10.80 -0.70
CA ALA A 9 -10.12 -10.77 -0.81
C ALA A 9 -9.51 -9.56 -0.07
N ALA A 10 -10.09 -8.37 -0.23
CA ALA A 10 -9.64 -7.18 0.48
C ALA A 10 -9.82 -7.30 1.99
N THR A 11 -10.94 -7.85 2.45
CA THR A 11 -11.20 -8.09 3.88
C THR A 11 -10.19 -9.06 4.46
N GLN A 12 -9.90 -10.15 3.75
CA GLN A 12 -8.91 -11.13 4.18
C GLN A 12 -7.50 -10.51 4.22
N LEU A 13 -7.14 -9.71 3.21
CA LEU A 13 -5.85 -9.02 3.18
C LEU A 13 -5.69 -8.07 4.38
N ILE A 14 -6.72 -7.30 4.72
CA ILE A 14 -6.74 -6.45 5.92
C ILE A 14 -6.49 -7.27 7.17
N ALA A 15 -7.16 -8.42 7.32
CA ALA A 15 -7.00 -9.29 8.49
C ALA A 15 -5.59 -9.89 8.58
N GLU A 16 -4.97 -10.26 7.46
CA GLU A 16 -3.59 -10.78 7.46
C GLU A 16 -2.58 -9.67 7.81
N VAL A 17 -2.77 -8.45 7.30
CA VAL A 17 -1.94 -7.30 7.68
C VAL A 17 -2.03 -7.02 9.19
N GLU A 18 -3.24 -7.02 9.75
CA GLU A 18 -3.46 -6.78 11.19
C GLU A 18 -2.66 -7.74 12.08
N LYS A 19 -2.56 -9.02 11.70
CA LYS A 19 -1.79 -10.02 12.44
C LYS A 19 -0.28 -9.74 12.47
N LEU A 20 0.25 -9.05 11.45
CA LEU A 20 1.68 -8.78 11.31
C LEU A 20 2.14 -7.54 12.06
N ILE A 21 1.25 -6.56 12.27
CA ILE A 21 1.56 -5.27 12.92
C ILE A 21 2.26 -5.42 14.28
N PRO A 22 1.78 -6.27 15.23
CA PRO A 22 2.41 -6.39 16.55
C PRO A 22 3.88 -6.86 16.49
N GLY A 23 4.21 -7.73 15.53
CA GLY A 23 5.59 -8.20 15.32
C GLY A 23 6.53 -7.09 14.87
N CYS A 24 6.06 -6.21 14.00
CA CYS A 24 6.86 -5.08 13.50
C CYS A 24 7.16 -4.04 14.58
N MET A 25 6.32 -3.92 15.59
CA MET A 25 6.54 -3.04 16.75
C MET A 25 7.73 -3.46 17.63
N GLN A 26 8.30 -4.64 17.41
CA GLN A 26 9.54 -5.07 18.09
C GLN A 26 10.78 -4.37 17.51
N ASN A 27 10.71 -3.92 16.25
CA ASN A 27 11.78 -3.12 15.64
C ASN A 27 11.70 -1.68 16.18
N PRO A 28 12.79 -1.14 16.80
CA PRO A 28 12.78 0.21 17.35
C PRO A 28 12.48 1.29 16.32
N GLU A 29 13.05 1.20 15.12
CA GLU A 29 12.84 2.18 14.05
C GLU A 29 11.38 2.22 13.60
N ASP A 30 10.77 1.07 13.37
CA ASP A 30 9.36 0.97 12.99
C ASP A 30 8.43 1.46 14.11
N ARG A 31 8.76 1.13 15.35
CA ARG A 31 8.01 1.62 16.52
C ARG A 31 8.09 3.15 16.62
N ASP A 32 9.28 3.72 16.46
CA ASP A 32 9.50 5.17 16.60
C ASP A 32 8.83 5.93 15.44
N ASN A 33 8.87 5.40 14.21
CA ASN A 33 8.20 5.99 13.06
C ASN A 33 6.68 5.97 13.20
N SER A 34 6.11 4.82 13.55
CA SER A 34 4.67 4.62 13.58
C SER A 34 4.01 5.05 14.89
N GLN A 35 4.74 4.93 16.00
CA GLN A 35 4.15 5.05 17.34
C GLN A 35 2.86 4.20 17.48
N GLY A 36 2.84 3.03 16.82
CA GLY A 36 1.69 2.12 16.76
C GLY A 36 0.56 2.55 15.81
N ASN A 37 0.75 3.59 15.03
CA ASN A 37 -0.29 4.12 14.13
C ASN A 37 0.11 3.88 12.68
N VAL A 38 -0.55 2.94 12.04
CA VAL A 38 -0.34 2.58 10.63
C VAL A 38 -1.66 2.60 9.87
N THR A 39 -1.58 2.78 8.57
CA THR A 39 -2.74 2.71 7.69
C THR A 39 -2.47 1.75 6.55
N LEU A 40 -3.42 0.88 6.27
CA LEU A 40 -3.51 0.11 5.04
C LEU A 40 -4.60 0.71 4.15
N MET A 41 -4.29 0.85 2.85
CA MET A 41 -5.22 1.31 1.83
C MET A 41 -5.17 0.34 0.64
N ILE A 42 -6.34 -0.02 0.09
CA ILE A 42 -6.49 -0.91 -1.04
C ILE A 42 -7.46 -0.27 -2.03
N ILE A 43 -7.06 -0.15 -3.30
CA ILE A 43 -7.93 0.27 -4.40
C ILE A 43 -8.05 -0.92 -5.35
N ALA A 44 -9.24 -1.42 -5.56
CA ALA A 44 -9.51 -2.52 -6.47
C ALA A 44 -9.84 -2.03 -7.88
N GLN A 45 -9.63 -2.85 -8.89
CA GLN A 45 -9.78 -2.51 -10.31
C GLN A 45 -11.16 -1.95 -10.66
N ASP A 46 -12.21 -2.37 -9.97
CA ASP A 46 -13.58 -1.91 -10.18
C ASP A 46 -13.91 -0.58 -9.48
N GLY A 47 -12.90 0.06 -8.83
CA GLY A 47 -13.03 1.32 -8.11
C GLY A 47 -13.45 1.18 -6.65
N GLN A 48 -13.67 -0.03 -6.13
CA GLN A 48 -13.90 -0.22 -4.70
C GLN A 48 -12.65 0.15 -3.90
N ILE A 49 -12.86 0.83 -2.79
CA ILE A 49 -11.80 1.28 -1.89
C ILE A 49 -12.02 0.63 -0.53
N PHE A 50 -10.96 0.01 -0.02
CA PHE A 50 -10.93 -0.59 1.31
C PHE A 50 -9.75 -0.02 2.08
N GLY A 51 -9.83 -0.04 3.39
CA GLY A 51 -8.71 0.37 4.21
C GLY A 51 -9.01 0.28 5.70
N ARG A 52 -7.95 0.32 6.48
CA ARG A 52 -8.03 0.35 7.92
C ARG A 52 -6.90 1.17 8.52
N MET A 53 -7.25 2.03 9.46
CA MET A 53 -6.29 2.72 10.32
C MET A 53 -6.16 1.97 11.63
N PHE A 54 -4.94 1.66 12.01
CA PHE A 54 -4.59 1.02 13.28
C PHE A 54 -4.00 2.05 14.24
N GLY A 55 -4.00 1.72 15.54
CA GLY A 55 -3.53 2.60 16.59
C GLY A 55 -4.62 3.54 17.13
N ASP A 56 -4.27 4.44 18.05
CA ASP A 56 -5.21 5.28 18.79
C ASP A 56 -4.92 6.80 18.70
N ASN A 57 -3.76 7.19 18.17
CA ASN A 57 -3.40 8.60 18.01
C ASN A 57 -4.01 9.19 16.73
N ASN A 58 -5.07 9.96 16.87
CA ASN A 58 -5.78 10.56 15.75
C ASN A 58 -4.92 11.47 14.86
N ARG A 59 -3.92 12.16 15.42
CA ARG A 59 -3.02 13.03 14.63
C ARG A 59 -2.13 12.19 13.72
N THR A 60 -1.48 11.17 14.28
CA THR A 60 -0.59 10.28 13.53
C THR A 60 -1.37 9.47 12.48
N ARG A 61 -2.57 8.95 12.83
CA ARG A 61 -3.46 8.26 11.90
C ARG A 61 -3.84 9.10 10.69
N ARG A 62 -4.07 10.41 10.85
CA ARG A 62 -4.36 11.30 9.71
C ARG A 62 -3.19 11.40 8.75
N VAL A 63 -1.97 11.49 9.28
CA VAL A 63 -0.74 11.56 8.45
C VAL A 63 -0.54 10.25 7.70
N THR A 64 -0.58 9.12 8.40
CA THR A 64 -0.39 7.80 7.77
C THR A 64 -1.48 7.49 6.74
N CYS A 65 -2.73 7.89 7.02
CA CYS A 65 -3.85 7.72 6.09
C CYS A 65 -3.62 8.51 4.78
N ARG A 66 -3.24 9.77 4.88
CA ARG A 66 -2.93 10.60 3.70
C ARG A 66 -1.79 10.00 2.88
N THR A 67 -0.71 9.58 3.55
CA THR A 67 0.44 8.99 2.87
C THR A 67 0.09 7.65 2.21
N ALA A 68 -0.65 6.78 2.89
CA ALA A 68 -1.10 5.51 2.32
C ALA A 68 -2.02 5.73 1.11
N TRP A 69 -2.89 6.75 1.17
CA TRP A 69 -3.74 7.13 0.05
C TRP A 69 -2.93 7.55 -1.18
N HIS A 70 -1.94 8.43 -1.01
CA HIS A 70 -1.07 8.86 -2.11
C HIS A 70 -0.30 7.67 -2.71
N LYS A 71 0.26 6.79 -1.88
CA LYS A 71 0.93 5.57 -2.35
C LYS A 71 -0.04 4.68 -3.15
N ALA A 72 -1.26 4.45 -2.63
CA ALA A 72 -2.24 3.59 -3.29
C ALA A 72 -2.70 4.17 -4.63
N THR A 73 -3.00 5.46 -4.69
CA THR A 73 -3.41 6.13 -5.94
C THR A 73 -2.29 6.15 -6.97
N GLN A 74 -1.04 6.36 -6.55
CA GLN A 74 0.12 6.28 -7.46
C GLN A 74 0.28 4.87 -8.03
N VAL A 75 0.18 3.82 -7.22
CA VAL A 75 0.20 2.42 -7.71
C VAL A 75 -0.98 2.15 -8.64
N TRP A 76 -2.18 2.65 -8.31
CA TRP A 76 -3.37 2.52 -9.15
C TRP A 76 -3.16 3.10 -10.55
N MET A 77 -2.57 4.29 -10.65
CA MET A 77 -2.36 5.00 -11.91
C MET A 77 -1.20 4.42 -12.72
N THR A 78 -0.14 3.96 -12.06
CA THR A 78 1.12 3.56 -12.73
C THR A 78 1.27 2.05 -12.89
N ALA A 79 0.52 1.26 -12.12
CA ALA A 79 0.73 -0.18 -11.94
C ALA A 79 2.16 -0.54 -11.48
N GLN A 80 2.86 0.38 -10.82
CA GLN A 80 4.23 0.20 -10.35
C GLN A 80 4.32 0.40 -8.82
N ALA A 81 5.27 -0.28 -8.19
CA ALA A 81 5.62 -0.03 -6.80
C ALA A 81 6.11 1.42 -6.61
N THR A 82 5.72 2.08 -5.52
CA THR A 82 6.03 3.51 -5.31
C THR A 82 7.53 3.81 -5.33
N GLY A 83 8.36 3.04 -4.61
CA GLY A 83 9.81 3.25 -4.61
C GLY A 83 10.47 3.03 -5.97
N ARG A 84 9.98 2.03 -6.74
CA ARG A 84 10.47 1.79 -8.10
C ARG A 84 10.10 2.94 -9.05
N PHE A 85 8.89 3.46 -8.93
CA PHE A 85 8.44 4.58 -9.75
C PHE A 85 9.26 5.83 -9.49
N GLU A 86 9.61 6.12 -8.23
CA GLU A 86 10.51 7.22 -7.90
C GLU A 86 11.87 7.09 -8.57
N GLN A 87 12.47 5.90 -8.54
CA GLN A 87 13.75 5.66 -9.22
C GLN A 87 13.68 5.90 -10.72
N GLN A 88 12.53 5.61 -11.34
CA GLN A 88 12.32 5.88 -12.77
C GLN A 88 12.14 7.37 -13.06
N VAL A 89 11.39 8.08 -12.22
CA VAL A 89 11.08 9.51 -12.42
C VAL A 89 12.29 10.40 -12.12
N TYR A 90 12.97 10.15 -11.00
CA TYR A 90 14.09 10.97 -10.53
C TYR A 90 15.46 10.34 -10.74
N GLY A 91 15.51 9.09 -11.18
CA GLY A 91 16.73 8.34 -11.43
C GLY A 91 17.18 8.37 -12.89
N THR A 92 17.74 7.25 -13.35
CA THR A 92 18.37 7.13 -14.67
C THR A 92 17.43 7.14 -15.86
N GLN A 93 16.14 6.85 -15.66
CA GLN A 93 15.17 6.72 -16.77
C GLN A 93 14.43 8.03 -17.08
N ASN A 94 14.46 8.99 -16.18
CA ASN A 94 13.87 10.34 -16.36
C ASN A 94 12.46 10.32 -17.00
N VAL A 95 11.58 9.48 -16.47
CA VAL A 95 10.21 9.34 -16.95
C VAL A 95 9.39 10.53 -16.46
N ASP A 96 8.65 11.18 -17.37
CA ASP A 96 7.74 12.26 -17.00
C ASP A 96 6.51 11.70 -16.23
N PRO A 97 6.32 12.05 -14.95
CA PRO A 97 5.15 11.60 -14.19
C PRO A 97 3.84 12.12 -14.78
N GLY A 98 3.85 13.22 -15.51
CA GLY A 98 2.67 13.80 -16.15
C GLY A 98 1.99 12.87 -17.15
N GLN A 99 2.71 11.94 -17.77
CA GLN A 99 2.12 10.93 -18.64
C GLN A 99 1.15 9.98 -17.95
N PHE A 100 1.25 9.87 -16.60
CA PHE A 100 0.34 9.09 -15.74
C PHE A 100 -0.70 9.98 -15.06
N GLY A 101 -0.76 11.28 -15.36
CA GLY A 101 -1.63 12.24 -14.67
C GLY A 101 -1.16 12.58 -13.25
N LEU A 102 0.06 12.23 -12.89
CA LEU A 102 0.64 12.51 -11.56
C LEU A 102 1.31 13.88 -11.56
N GLN A 103 1.00 14.69 -10.55
CA GLN A 103 1.60 15.99 -10.31
C GLN A 103 1.85 16.17 -8.82
N HIS A 104 2.80 17.05 -8.47
CA HIS A 104 2.90 17.45 -7.07
C HIS A 104 1.61 18.11 -6.59
N PRO A 105 1.10 17.77 -5.38
CA PRO A 105 1.73 16.99 -4.31
C PRO A 105 1.40 15.49 -4.33
N ASP A 106 0.76 14.96 -5.37
CA ASP A 106 0.27 13.58 -5.41
C ASP A 106 1.38 12.55 -5.67
N LEU A 107 2.48 12.99 -6.25
CA LEU A 107 3.66 12.15 -6.46
C LEU A 107 4.36 11.89 -5.13
N ILE A 108 4.54 10.61 -4.79
CA ILE A 108 5.22 10.18 -3.58
C ILE A 108 6.32 9.16 -3.91
N GLY A 109 7.54 9.41 -3.40
CA GLY A 109 8.70 8.57 -3.65
C GLY A 109 8.91 7.46 -2.63
N TRP A 110 8.28 7.53 -1.49
CA TRP A 110 8.50 6.56 -0.42
C TRP A 110 7.90 5.20 -0.75
N GLU A 111 8.68 4.15 -0.49
CA GLU A 111 8.22 2.77 -0.58
C GLU A 111 7.00 2.51 0.32
N GLY A 112 6.24 1.45 -0.01
CA GLY A 112 5.09 1.02 0.77
C GLY A 112 3.80 0.91 -0.05
N GLY A 113 3.86 1.16 -1.37
CA GLY A 113 2.79 0.86 -2.31
C GLY A 113 3.21 -0.23 -3.28
N LEU A 114 2.40 -1.28 -3.44
CA LEU A 114 2.68 -2.42 -4.30
C LEU A 114 1.47 -2.77 -5.18
N PRO A 115 1.69 -3.09 -6.47
CA PRO A 115 0.66 -3.68 -7.30
C PRO A 115 0.47 -5.15 -6.93
N VAL A 116 -0.80 -5.55 -6.85
CA VAL A 116 -1.23 -6.92 -6.54
C VAL A 116 -2.20 -7.37 -7.62
N VAL A 117 -2.16 -8.64 -7.98
CA VAL A 117 -3.01 -9.23 -9.01
C VAL A 117 -3.66 -10.52 -8.50
N ALA A 118 -4.92 -10.74 -8.84
CA ALA A 118 -5.60 -12.01 -8.63
C ALA A 118 -5.36 -12.96 -9.81
N GLN A 119 -5.63 -14.26 -9.61
CA GLN A 119 -5.44 -15.31 -10.64
C GLN A 119 -6.22 -15.03 -11.94
N ASP A 120 -7.36 -14.36 -11.86
CA ASP A 120 -8.16 -13.96 -13.04
C ASP A 120 -7.71 -12.64 -13.69
N GLY A 121 -6.61 -12.05 -13.21
CA GLY A 121 -6.08 -10.79 -13.71
C GLY A 121 -6.67 -9.54 -13.05
N THR A 122 -7.61 -9.66 -12.10
CA THR A 122 -8.13 -8.51 -11.34
C THR A 122 -7.00 -7.84 -10.56
N ARG A 123 -6.86 -6.52 -10.69
CA ARG A 123 -5.76 -5.74 -10.11
C ARG A 123 -6.19 -5.02 -8.84
N PHE A 124 -5.22 -4.88 -7.92
CA PHE A 124 -5.34 -4.09 -6.71
C PHE A 124 -4.09 -3.23 -6.54
N ALA A 125 -4.28 -1.99 -6.14
CA ALA A 125 -3.22 -1.16 -5.60
C ALA A 125 -3.29 -1.25 -4.07
N VAL A 126 -2.23 -1.76 -3.46
CA VAL A 126 -2.16 -1.97 -2.00
C VAL A 126 -1.05 -1.11 -1.44
N ALA A 127 -1.36 -0.30 -0.43
CA ALA A 127 -0.37 0.58 0.17
C ALA A 127 -0.47 0.62 1.69
N MET A 128 0.69 0.72 2.32
CA MET A 128 0.83 0.96 3.76
C MET A 128 1.64 2.22 4.05
N SER A 129 1.39 2.79 5.21
CA SER A 129 2.18 3.88 5.76
C SER A 129 2.14 3.85 7.27
N GLY A 130 3.28 4.13 7.87
CA GLY A 130 3.47 4.23 9.31
C GLY A 130 4.80 3.64 9.76
N PHE A 131 5.19 2.50 9.26
CA PHE A 131 6.51 1.90 9.46
C PHE A 131 7.57 2.47 8.49
N THR A 132 8.76 1.89 8.46
CA THR A 132 9.71 2.14 7.38
C THR A 132 9.15 1.62 6.06
N GLY A 133 9.54 2.20 4.93
CA GLY A 133 9.04 1.78 3.62
C GLY A 133 9.31 0.29 3.34
N VAL A 134 10.47 -0.20 3.77
CA VAL A 134 10.84 -1.62 3.66
C VAL A 134 9.87 -2.50 4.46
N THR A 135 9.56 -2.12 5.69
CA THR A 135 8.62 -2.87 6.55
C THR A 135 7.20 -2.80 6.01
N ASP A 136 6.73 -1.63 5.57
CA ASP A 136 5.43 -1.47 4.89
C ASP A 136 5.30 -2.46 3.72
N CYS A 137 6.31 -2.51 2.83
CA CYS A 137 6.33 -3.45 1.71
C CYS A 137 6.37 -4.92 2.15
N ASN A 138 7.14 -5.26 3.18
CA ASN A 138 7.27 -6.63 3.65
C ASN A 138 5.97 -7.15 4.27
N ILE A 139 5.24 -6.31 4.99
CA ILE A 139 3.91 -6.65 5.52
C ILE A 139 2.95 -6.97 4.37
N ILE A 140 2.89 -6.11 3.34
CA ILE A 140 2.03 -6.36 2.17
C ILE A 140 2.39 -7.68 1.50
N ARG A 141 3.69 -7.95 1.25
CA ARG A 141 4.15 -9.20 0.64
C ARG A 141 3.74 -10.44 1.43
N GLN A 142 3.95 -10.40 2.75
CA GLN A 142 3.59 -11.52 3.63
C GLN A 142 2.08 -11.73 3.69
N ALA A 143 1.29 -10.65 3.77
CA ALA A 143 -0.16 -10.74 3.80
C ALA A 143 -0.73 -11.27 2.48
N VAL A 144 -0.26 -10.77 1.32
CA VAL A 144 -0.65 -11.24 -0.01
C VAL A 144 -0.38 -12.74 -0.16
N ALA A 145 0.77 -13.23 0.30
CA ALA A 145 1.10 -14.66 0.26
C ALA A 145 0.17 -15.56 1.10
N LYS A 146 -0.63 -14.98 2.02
CA LYS A 146 -1.61 -15.68 2.85
C LYS A 146 -3.04 -15.61 2.30
N VAL A 147 -3.30 -14.77 1.31
CA VAL A 147 -4.61 -14.66 0.68
C VAL A 147 -4.65 -15.52 -0.58
N PRO A 148 -5.41 -16.63 -0.60
CA PRO A 148 -5.47 -17.51 -1.76
C PRO A 148 -5.87 -16.74 -3.03
N GLY A 149 -5.15 -16.99 -4.10
CA GLY A 149 -5.45 -16.39 -5.40
C GLY A 149 -4.90 -14.98 -5.62
N LEU A 150 -4.24 -14.37 -4.64
CA LEU A 150 -3.51 -13.11 -4.83
C LEU A 150 -2.00 -13.35 -4.99
N ALA A 151 -1.37 -12.51 -5.79
CA ALA A 151 0.08 -12.45 -5.99
C ALA A 151 0.53 -10.99 -6.16
N LEU A 152 1.83 -10.73 -5.98
CA LEU A 152 2.42 -9.47 -6.44
C LEU A 152 2.46 -9.44 -7.97
N ALA A 153 2.16 -8.30 -8.56
CA ALA A 153 2.19 -8.11 -10.01
C ALA A 153 3.60 -7.73 -10.51
#